data_64a654a567f44f4ff86647b9d5322d5f
#
_entry.id   64a654a567f44f4ff86647b9d5322d5f
#
_cell.length_a   1.000
_cell.length_b   1.000
_cell.length_c   1.000
_cell.angle_alpha   90.00
_cell.angle_beta   90.00
_cell.angle_gamma   90.00
#
_symmetry.space_group_name_H-M   'P 1'
#
loop_
_entity.id
_entity.type
_entity.pdbx_description
1 polymer ?
#
loop_
_entity_poly.entity_id
_entity_poly.type
_entity_poly.pdbx_seq_one_letter_code
_entity_poly.pdbx_strand_id
1 'polypeptide(L)'
;GLARFADNSFDTVVMARALQAVKAPDVLLLDMLRVAREAVITFPNFAHWQNRIHLGLKGMMPVSEALPYDWYNTPNIHLCTFKDFEQLCAQHDIHIVNRFAVSDSEKGHTPLMKALIRQAPNLLADVAIYRVTKRKPE
;
A
#
# COMPACT_ATOMS: atom_id res chain seq x y z
N GLY A 1 2.02 -11.74 -17.67
CA GLY A 1 2.97 -11.11 -16.79
C GLY A 1 3.85 -10.10 -17.52
N LEU A 2 4.69 -9.42 -16.78
CA LEU A 2 5.60 -8.39 -17.31
C LEU A 2 6.80 -8.95 -18.08
N ALA A 3 6.95 -10.26 -18.15
CA ALA A 3 8.04 -10.99 -18.84
C ALA A 3 8.22 -10.62 -20.32
N ARG A 4 7.20 -10.04 -20.97
CA ARG A 4 7.28 -9.59 -22.37
C ARG A 4 8.03 -8.28 -22.57
N PHE A 5 8.21 -7.52 -21.47
CA PHE A 5 8.82 -6.21 -21.54
C PHE A 5 10.30 -6.30 -21.16
N ALA A 6 11.14 -5.57 -21.90
CA ALA A 6 12.56 -5.48 -21.60
C ALA A 6 12.80 -4.68 -20.31
N ASP A 7 13.98 -4.87 -19.74
CA ASP A 7 14.40 -4.12 -18.56
C ASP A 7 14.45 -2.61 -18.85
N ASN A 8 13.98 -1.81 -17.90
CA ASN A 8 13.94 -0.33 -17.99
C ASN A 8 13.22 0.20 -19.24
N SER A 9 12.20 -0.50 -19.73
CA SER A 9 11.42 -0.06 -20.90
C SER A 9 10.40 1.02 -20.58
N PHE A 10 10.15 1.28 -19.31
CA PHE A 10 9.23 2.31 -18.83
C PHE A 10 9.90 3.23 -17.81
N ASP A 11 9.42 4.47 -17.70
CA ASP A 11 9.86 5.38 -16.64
C ASP A 11 9.14 5.04 -15.32
N THR A 12 7.83 4.85 -15.38
CA THR A 12 7.00 4.56 -14.20
C THR A 12 5.97 3.49 -14.50
N VAL A 13 5.81 2.55 -13.57
CA VAL A 13 4.69 1.58 -13.54
C VAL A 13 3.79 1.90 -12.36
N VAL A 14 2.48 1.90 -12.59
CA VAL A 14 1.49 2.18 -11.55
C VAL A 14 0.68 0.93 -11.24
N MET A 15 0.58 0.59 -9.95
CA MET A 15 -0.29 -0.46 -9.43
C MET A 15 -1.27 0.13 -8.42
N ALA A 16 -2.49 0.37 -8.87
CA ALA A 16 -3.53 0.93 -8.04
C ALA A 16 -4.40 -0.18 -7.42
N ARG A 17 -4.38 -0.28 -6.09
CA ARG A 17 -5.21 -1.20 -5.28
C ARG A 17 -5.19 -2.68 -5.71
N ALA A 18 -4.14 -3.13 -6.37
CA ALA A 18 -4.04 -4.49 -6.90
C ALA A 18 -3.00 -5.36 -6.18
N LEU A 19 -2.09 -4.77 -5.40
CA LEU A 19 -1.02 -5.50 -4.72
C LEU A 19 -1.55 -6.63 -3.83
N GLN A 20 -2.66 -6.39 -3.15
CA GLN A 20 -3.27 -7.35 -2.22
C GLN A 20 -4.10 -8.44 -2.93
N ALA A 21 -4.36 -8.29 -4.23
CA ALA A 21 -5.16 -9.22 -5.02
C ALA A 21 -4.31 -10.23 -5.83
N VAL A 22 -2.99 -10.07 -5.85
CA VAL A 22 -2.08 -10.95 -6.59
C VAL A 22 -1.51 -12.04 -5.69
N LYS A 23 -1.19 -13.20 -6.27
CA LYS A 23 -0.70 -14.37 -5.52
C LYS A 23 0.70 -14.18 -4.93
N ALA A 24 1.58 -13.47 -5.64
CA ALA A 24 2.97 -13.23 -5.24
C ALA A 24 3.29 -11.73 -5.42
N PRO A 25 2.90 -10.87 -4.46
CA PRO A 25 3.08 -9.44 -4.56
C PRO A 25 4.55 -9.00 -4.54
N ASP A 26 5.40 -9.71 -3.83
CA ASP A 26 6.85 -9.53 -3.77
C ASP A 26 7.50 -9.74 -5.13
N VAL A 27 7.21 -10.86 -5.78
CA VAL A 27 7.72 -11.19 -7.13
C VAL A 27 7.24 -10.18 -8.16
N LEU A 28 5.95 -9.79 -8.10
CA LEU A 28 5.40 -8.80 -9.03
C LEU A 28 6.03 -7.43 -8.83
N LEU A 29 6.26 -7.02 -7.58
CA LEU A 29 6.92 -5.74 -7.27
C LEU A 29 8.35 -5.68 -7.84
N LEU A 30 9.11 -6.76 -7.70
CA LEU A 30 10.45 -6.86 -8.27
C LEU A 30 10.43 -6.84 -9.80
N ASP A 31 9.45 -7.50 -10.42
CA ASP A 31 9.29 -7.51 -11.88
C ASP A 31 8.84 -6.12 -12.41
N MET A 32 8.01 -5.39 -11.66
CA MET A 32 7.68 -3.99 -11.96
C MET A 32 8.94 -3.10 -11.94
N LEU A 33 9.79 -3.27 -10.95
CA LEU A 33 11.04 -2.51 -10.80
C LEU A 33 12.16 -3.00 -11.74
N ARG A 34 12.00 -4.13 -12.40
CA ARG A 34 12.83 -4.58 -13.50
C ARG A 34 12.49 -3.83 -14.78
N VAL A 35 11.20 -3.74 -15.11
CA VAL A 35 10.72 -3.13 -16.36
C VAL A 35 10.64 -1.62 -16.31
N ALA A 36 10.59 -1.02 -15.12
CA ALA A 36 10.49 0.42 -14.92
C ALA A 36 11.54 0.95 -13.95
N ARG A 37 11.87 2.23 -14.09
CA ARG A 37 12.79 2.93 -13.19
C ARG A 37 12.20 3.11 -11.81
N GLU A 38 10.89 3.32 -11.74
CA GLU A 38 10.15 3.50 -10.49
C GLU A 38 8.75 2.87 -10.59
N ALA A 39 8.18 2.57 -9.42
CA ALA A 39 6.81 2.09 -9.31
C ALA A 39 6.03 2.96 -8.33
N VAL A 40 4.76 3.22 -8.66
CA VAL A 40 3.79 3.83 -7.76
C VAL A 40 2.77 2.77 -7.37
N ILE A 41 2.64 2.54 -6.06
CA ILE A 41 1.82 1.47 -5.51
C ILE A 41 0.84 2.06 -4.52
N THR A 42 -0.41 1.67 -4.64
CA THR A 42 -1.45 2.05 -3.67
C THR A 42 -2.14 0.80 -3.13
N PHE A 43 -2.44 0.82 -1.83
CA PHE A 43 -3.19 -0.25 -1.17
C PHE A 43 -3.94 0.28 0.06
N PRO A 44 -5.07 -0.35 0.44
CA PRO A 44 -5.75 -0.05 1.68
C PRO A 44 -4.91 -0.50 2.88
N ASN A 45 -4.85 0.34 3.91
CA ASN A 45 -4.13 0.07 5.15
C ASN A 45 -5.00 -0.72 6.13
N PHE A 46 -4.73 -2.01 6.29
CA PHE A 46 -5.48 -2.84 7.24
C PHE A 46 -5.23 -2.46 8.71
N ALA A 47 -4.12 -1.78 9.03
CA ALA A 47 -3.77 -1.38 10.39
C ALA A 47 -4.50 -0.12 10.90
N HIS A 48 -5.38 0.48 10.12
CA HIS A 48 -6.19 1.64 10.54
C HIS A 48 -6.91 1.35 11.87
N TRP A 49 -6.96 2.33 12.76
CA TRP A 49 -7.46 2.15 14.13
C TRP A 49 -8.89 1.60 14.19
N GLN A 50 -9.77 1.98 13.27
CA GLN A 50 -11.13 1.47 13.22
C GLN A 50 -11.17 -0.04 12.95
N ASN A 51 -10.30 -0.54 12.05
CA ASN A 51 -10.18 -1.97 11.79
C ASN A 51 -9.70 -2.74 13.02
N ARG A 52 -8.73 -2.16 13.76
CA ARG A 52 -8.23 -2.77 15.01
C ARG A 52 -9.30 -2.87 16.08
N ILE A 53 -10.05 -1.79 16.30
CA ILE A 53 -11.15 -1.76 17.29
C ILE A 53 -12.26 -2.71 16.87
N HIS A 54 -12.66 -2.71 15.60
CA HIS A 54 -13.71 -3.60 15.10
C HIS A 54 -13.32 -5.07 15.33
N LEU A 55 -12.12 -5.46 14.92
CA LEU A 55 -11.64 -6.84 15.12
C LEU A 55 -11.51 -7.18 16.61
N GLY A 56 -10.96 -6.27 17.41
CA GLY A 56 -10.71 -6.47 18.84
C GLY A 56 -11.99 -6.58 19.67
N LEU A 57 -13.00 -5.76 19.38
CA LEU A 57 -14.25 -5.75 20.16
C LEU A 57 -15.31 -6.70 19.62
N LYS A 58 -15.45 -6.82 18.30
CA LYS A 58 -16.47 -7.65 17.67
C LYS A 58 -15.98 -9.06 17.30
N GLY A 59 -14.67 -9.28 17.21
CA GLY A 59 -14.08 -10.54 16.76
C GLY A 59 -14.44 -10.91 15.31
N MET A 60 -14.83 -9.91 14.50
CA MET A 60 -15.23 -10.07 13.10
C MET A 60 -14.32 -9.28 12.19
N MET A 61 -14.11 -9.76 10.95
CA MET A 61 -13.34 -9.03 9.96
C MET A 61 -13.99 -7.68 9.65
N PRO A 62 -13.20 -6.58 9.65
CA PRO A 62 -13.74 -5.26 9.41
C PRO A 62 -14.16 -5.06 7.95
N VAL A 63 -15.27 -4.36 7.77
CA VAL A 63 -15.73 -3.83 6.48
C VAL A 63 -15.77 -2.31 6.61
N SER A 64 -15.14 -1.60 5.66
CA SER A 64 -15.02 -0.15 5.65
C SER A 64 -15.04 0.38 4.21
N GLU A 65 -15.03 1.70 4.03
CA GLU A 65 -14.93 2.30 2.69
C GLU A 65 -13.64 1.89 1.96
N ALA A 66 -12.53 1.75 2.69
CA ALA A 66 -11.26 1.28 2.14
C ALA A 66 -11.24 -0.24 1.88
N LEU A 67 -12.04 -1.01 2.62
CA LEU A 67 -12.18 -2.46 2.55
C LEU A 67 -13.65 -2.84 2.43
N PRO A 68 -14.31 -2.61 1.29
CA PRO A 68 -15.77 -2.66 1.15
C PRO A 68 -16.36 -4.06 0.96
N TYR A 69 -15.56 -5.11 1.14
CA TYR A 69 -15.96 -6.50 0.89
C TYR A 69 -16.04 -7.31 2.17
N ASP A 70 -16.91 -8.30 2.19
CA ASP A 70 -16.90 -9.34 3.23
C ASP A 70 -15.66 -10.25 3.05
N TRP A 71 -15.30 -10.96 4.12
CA TRP A 71 -14.11 -11.82 4.12
C TRP A 71 -14.14 -12.92 3.05
N TYR A 72 -15.32 -13.36 2.61
CA TYR A 72 -15.48 -14.45 1.65
C TYR A 72 -15.62 -13.99 0.19
N ASN A 73 -15.92 -12.71 -0.08
CA ASN A 73 -16.13 -12.20 -1.44
C ASN A 73 -15.11 -11.12 -1.83
N THR A 74 -14.12 -10.88 -0.97
CA THR A 74 -13.06 -9.89 -1.24
C THR A 74 -12.11 -10.37 -2.34
N PRO A 75 -11.70 -9.50 -3.28
CA PRO A 75 -10.62 -9.79 -4.19
C PRO A 75 -9.23 -9.75 -3.52
N ASN A 76 -9.15 -9.17 -2.31
CA ASN A 76 -7.91 -9.05 -1.56
C ASN A 76 -7.58 -10.36 -0.86
N ILE A 77 -6.63 -11.12 -1.38
CA ILE A 77 -6.14 -12.38 -0.79
C ILE A 77 -5.03 -12.16 0.23
N HIS A 78 -4.45 -10.97 0.25
CA HIS A 78 -3.48 -10.53 1.24
C HIS A 78 -3.98 -9.28 1.95
N LEU A 79 -3.58 -9.13 3.21
CA LEU A 79 -3.80 -7.92 4.00
C LEU A 79 -2.44 -7.28 4.26
N CYS A 80 -2.35 -5.97 4.12
CA CYS A 80 -1.09 -5.25 4.19
C CYS A 80 -1.25 -3.99 5.03
N THR A 81 -0.19 -3.64 5.74
CA THR A 81 -0.07 -2.40 6.48
C THR A 81 1.11 -1.58 5.94
N PHE A 82 1.24 -0.31 6.34
CA PHE A 82 2.43 0.49 6.01
C PHE A 82 3.71 -0.21 6.44
N LYS A 83 3.73 -0.75 7.67
CA LYS A 83 4.91 -1.42 8.23
C LYS A 83 5.27 -2.70 7.48
N ASP A 84 4.28 -3.49 7.09
CA ASP A 84 4.52 -4.73 6.31
C ASP A 84 5.16 -4.40 4.96
N PHE A 85 4.63 -3.38 4.27
CA PHE A 85 5.18 -2.96 2.98
C PHE A 85 6.60 -2.38 3.11
N GLU A 86 6.85 -1.55 4.12
CA GLU A 86 8.19 -1.00 4.39
C GLU A 86 9.19 -2.11 4.73
N GLN A 87 8.78 -3.13 5.48
CA GLN A 87 9.60 -4.30 5.79
C GLN A 87 9.90 -5.12 4.53
N LEU A 88 8.91 -5.33 3.66
CA LEU A 88 9.12 -5.99 2.37
C LEU A 88 10.13 -5.22 1.51
N CYS A 89 10.00 -3.91 1.42
CA CYS A 89 10.95 -3.06 0.70
C CYS A 89 12.37 -3.21 1.24
N ALA A 90 12.54 -3.20 2.56
CA ALA A 90 13.85 -3.38 3.21
C ALA A 90 14.46 -4.75 2.93
N GLN A 91 13.66 -5.83 2.92
CA GLN A 91 14.12 -7.20 2.64
C GLN A 91 14.61 -7.39 1.20
N HIS A 92 14.10 -6.59 0.26
CA HIS A 92 14.42 -6.70 -1.17
C HIS A 92 15.26 -5.55 -1.72
N ASP A 93 15.89 -4.75 -0.84
CA ASP A 93 16.71 -3.57 -1.21
C ASP A 93 15.94 -2.57 -2.12
N ILE A 94 14.66 -2.40 -1.87
CA ILE A 94 13.79 -1.45 -2.56
C ILE A 94 13.81 -0.12 -1.81
N HIS A 95 14.15 0.96 -2.51
CA HIS A 95 14.19 2.30 -1.92
C HIS A 95 12.83 2.98 -2.01
N ILE A 96 12.31 3.43 -0.88
CA ILE A 96 11.11 4.25 -0.79
C ILE A 96 11.51 5.70 -1.06
N VAL A 97 11.06 6.23 -2.19
CA VAL A 97 11.32 7.63 -2.59
C VAL A 97 10.34 8.57 -1.89
N ASN A 98 9.06 8.23 -1.94
CA ASN A 98 7.99 8.98 -1.28
C ASN A 98 6.96 8.05 -0.65
N ARG A 99 6.37 8.51 0.44
CA ARG A 99 5.26 7.89 1.14
C ARG A 99 4.17 8.92 1.36
N PHE A 100 2.96 8.61 0.94
CA PHE A 100 1.78 9.43 1.20
C PHE A 100 0.75 8.60 1.97
N ALA A 101 0.19 9.20 3.00
CA ALA A 101 -0.86 8.65 3.82
C ALA A 101 -2.14 9.44 3.55
N VAL A 102 -3.17 8.76 3.07
CA VAL A 102 -4.46 9.37 2.69
C VAL A 102 -5.54 8.82 3.60
N SER A 103 -6.44 9.70 4.04
CA SER A 103 -7.67 9.33 4.72
C SER A 103 -8.85 9.67 3.80
N ASP A 104 -9.74 8.70 3.56
CA ASP A 104 -10.90 8.87 2.67
C ASP A 104 -11.90 9.93 3.20
N SER A 105 -11.82 10.28 4.48
CA SER A 105 -12.61 11.35 5.10
C SER A 105 -11.95 12.74 5.01
N GLU A 106 -11.16 13.02 3.98
CA GLU A 106 -10.46 14.32 3.83
C GLU A 106 -11.37 15.55 3.77
N LYS A 107 -12.67 15.39 3.57
CA LYS A 107 -13.65 16.47 3.66
C LYS A 107 -13.83 16.91 5.12
N GLY A 108 -12.96 17.81 5.57
CA GLY A 108 -13.06 18.42 6.90
C GLY A 108 -11.86 18.21 7.84
N HIS A 109 -10.77 17.59 7.39
CA HIS A 109 -9.58 17.47 8.21
C HIS A 109 -8.88 18.81 8.40
N THR A 110 -8.70 19.18 9.68
CA THR A 110 -7.88 20.34 10.07
C THR A 110 -6.41 20.09 9.72
N PRO A 111 -5.58 21.17 9.58
CA PRO A 111 -4.14 21.02 9.39
C PRO A 111 -3.46 20.13 10.44
N LEU A 112 -3.96 20.15 11.68
CA LEU A 112 -3.47 19.32 12.77
C LEU A 112 -3.73 17.82 12.51
N MET A 113 -4.92 17.45 12.04
CA MET A 113 -5.25 16.06 11.68
C MET A 113 -4.36 15.56 10.55
N LYS A 114 -4.12 16.37 9.52
CA LYS A 114 -3.20 16.03 8.42
C LYS A 114 -1.78 15.79 8.92
N ALA A 115 -1.30 16.61 9.87
CA ALA A 115 0.01 16.43 10.49
C ALA A 115 0.08 15.13 11.31
N LEU A 116 -0.96 14.79 12.07
CA LEU A 116 -1.05 13.56 12.86
C LEU A 116 -1.06 12.31 11.96
N ILE A 117 -1.81 12.35 10.85
CA ILE A 117 -1.84 11.26 9.85
C ILE A 117 -0.44 11.04 9.27
N ARG A 118 0.32 12.09 9.00
CA ARG A 118 1.70 12.00 8.53
C ARG A 118 2.65 11.37 9.55
N GLN A 119 2.46 11.65 10.83
CA GLN A 119 3.31 11.13 11.91
C GLN A 119 2.98 9.69 12.29
N ALA A 120 1.71 9.31 12.26
CA ALA A 120 1.24 7.97 12.60
C ALA A 120 0.39 7.35 11.46
N PRO A 121 0.95 7.21 10.23
CA PRO A 121 0.18 6.77 9.07
C PRO A 121 -0.35 5.35 9.23
N ASN A 122 0.40 4.47 9.87
CA ASN A 122 -0.02 3.09 10.10
C ASN A 122 -1.28 2.96 10.95
N LEU A 123 -1.55 3.93 11.82
CA LEU A 123 -2.72 3.96 12.69
C LEU A 123 -3.88 4.78 12.11
N LEU A 124 -3.58 5.89 11.44
CA LEU A 124 -4.55 6.94 11.12
C LEU A 124 -4.89 7.05 9.64
N ALA A 125 -4.12 6.42 8.73
CA ALA A 125 -4.38 6.48 7.31
C ALA A 125 -5.19 5.27 6.82
N ASP A 126 -6.13 5.52 5.91
CA ASP A 126 -6.95 4.48 5.27
C ASP A 126 -6.23 3.84 4.07
N VAL A 127 -5.50 4.66 3.32
CA VAL A 127 -4.82 4.24 2.09
C VAL A 127 -3.36 4.66 2.11
N ALA A 128 -2.50 3.74 1.73
CA ALA A 128 -1.08 3.97 1.52
C ALA A 128 -0.80 4.23 0.04
N ILE A 129 0.07 5.20 -0.23
CA ILE A 129 0.63 5.46 -1.56
C ILE A 129 2.14 5.52 -1.43
N TYR A 130 2.83 4.67 -2.17
CA TYR A 130 4.28 4.61 -2.19
C TYR A 130 4.82 4.82 -3.59
N ARG A 131 5.87 5.63 -3.69
CA ARG A 131 6.74 5.68 -4.86
C ARG A 131 8.06 5.03 -4.47
N VAL A 132 8.42 3.98 -5.19
CA VAL A 132 9.58 3.15 -4.89
C VAL A 132 10.47 2.98 -6.11
N THR A 133 11.76 2.73 -5.87
CA THR A 133 12.75 2.43 -6.91
C THR A 133 13.73 1.37 -6.43
N LYS A 134 14.34 0.65 -7.36
CA LYS A 134 15.43 -0.28 -7.08
C LYS A 134 16.79 0.41 -7.02
N ARG A 135 16.90 1.62 -7.59
CA ARG A 135 18.12 2.42 -7.59
C ARG A 135 18.06 3.45 -6.48
N LYS A 136 19.16 3.56 -5.73
CA LYS A 136 19.33 4.65 -4.77
C LYS A 136 19.23 5.97 -5.55
N PRO A 137 18.40 6.94 -5.17
CA PRO A 137 18.41 8.26 -5.80
C PRO A 137 19.80 8.87 -5.64
N GLU A 138 20.35 9.39 -6.73
CA GLU A 138 21.61 10.15 -6.74
C GLU A 138 21.44 11.46 -5.97
#